data_813e03e53654f533b537fbb61e108889
#
_entry.id   813e03e53654f533b537fbb61e108889
#
_cell.length_a   1.000
_cell.length_b   1.000
_cell.length_c   1.000
_cell.angle_alpha   90.00
_cell.angle_beta   90.00
_cell.angle_gamma   90.00
#
_symmetry.space_group_name_H-M   'P 1'
#
loop_
_entity.id
_entity.type
_entity.pdbx_description
1 polymer ?
#
loop_
_entity_poly.entity_id
_entity_poly.type
_entity_poly.pdbx_seq_one_letter_code
_entity_poly.pdbx_strand_id
1 'polypeptide(L)'
;MNTLEVQDFNFKLGQVKKSIAEAEIGKGLVNIKGKIYSTVGLRITKLRDQFGIAISTEFIVHENTDDKVMVECKIHLNGEEKRQFLSNGFAEKKRSLNFITKTAAIEFCQTTALGRACAGLGIISDHNIASAEEIYGATDDSDKPNNKTKIGVIEDV
;
A
#
# COMPACT_ATOMS: atom_id res chain seq x y z
N MET A 1 15.73 -17.97 9.78
CA MET A 1 16.64 -16.92 10.32
C MET A 1 17.24 -17.45 11.60
N ASN A 2 18.53 -17.22 11.81
CA ASN A 2 19.17 -17.41 13.11
C ASN A 2 18.90 -16.17 13.99
N THR A 3 19.36 -16.21 15.26
CA THR A 3 19.06 -15.11 16.23
C THR A 3 19.60 -13.75 15.78
N LEU A 4 20.80 -13.70 15.16
CA LEU A 4 21.41 -12.46 14.69
C LEU A 4 20.67 -11.89 13.48
N GLU A 5 20.22 -12.74 12.56
CA GLU A 5 19.41 -12.33 11.42
C GLU A 5 18.03 -11.77 11.86
N VAL A 6 17.41 -12.34 12.88
CA VAL A 6 16.17 -11.84 13.46
C VAL A 6 16.38 -10.47 14.10
N GLN A 7 17.51 -10.26 14.80
CA GLN A 7 17.82 -8.96 15.41
C GLN A 7 18.05 -7.87 14.34
N ASP A 8 18.83 -8.16 13.27
CA ASP A 8 19.04 -7.24 12.16
C ASP A 8 17.73 -6.91 11.44
N PHE A 9 16.90 -7.92 11.18
CA PHE A 9 15.58 -7.73 10.59
C PHE A 9 14.70 -6.81 11.44
N ASN A 10 14.62 -7.06 12.75
CA ASN A 10 13.82 -6.24 13.66
C ASN A 10 14.34 -4.82 13.77
N PHE A 11 15.66 -4.61 13.77
CA PHE A 11 16.26 -3.29 13.75
C PHE A 11 15.87 -2.53 12.48
N LYS A 12 16.04 -3.11 11.29
CA LYS A 12 15.66 -2.50 10.01
C LYS A 12 14.17 -2.20 9.93
N LEU A 13 13.33 -3.13 10.38
CA LEU A 13 11.88 -2.91 10.44
C LEU A 13 11.51 -1.75 11.38
N GLY A 14 12.23 -1.60 12.49
CA GLY A 14 12.11 -0.46 13.39
C GLY A 14 12.43 0.87 12.69
N GLN A 15 13.48 0.91 11.84
CA GLN A 15 13.82 2.10 11.05
C GLN A 15 12.73 2.43 10.01
N VAL A 16 12.12 1.41 9.38
CA VAL A 16 10.98 1.62 8.47
C VAL A 16 9.83 2.30 9.21
N LYS A 17 9.43 1.76 10.37
CA LYS A 17 8.33 2.32 11.18
C LYS A 17 8.61 3.75 11.62
N LYS A 18 9.84 4.04 12.04
CA LYS A 18 10.28 5.38 12.40
C LYS A 18 10.17 6.33 11.20
N SER A 19 10.64 5.92 10.03
CA SER A 19 10.57 6.73 8.80
C SER A 19 9.13 7.03 8.37
N ILE A 20 8.17 6.15 8.63
CA ILE A 20 6.74 6.42 8.40
C ILE A 20 6.23 7.46 9.40
N ALA A 21 6.58 7.33 10.69
CA ALA A 21 6.13 8.26 11.72
C ALA A 21 6.70 9.68 11.52
N GLU A 22 7.88 9.80 10.94
CA GLU A 22 8.56 11.08 10.63
C GLU A 22 8.21 11.65 9.25
N ALA A 23 7.41 10.96 8.44
CA ALA A 23 7.03 11.44 7.12
C ALA A 23 6.11 12.67 7.20
N GLU A 24 6.13 13.48 6.15
CA GLU A 24 5.34 14.71 6.07
C GLU A 24 3.99 14.48 5.38
N ILE A 25 2.97 15.21 5.82
CA ILE A 25 1.68 15.28 5.12
C ILE A 25 1.92 15.87 3.72
N GLY A 26 1.35 15.23 2.71
CA GLY A 26 1.57 15.57 1.30
C GLY A 26 2.78 14.87 0.67
N LYS A 27 3.63 14.20 1.47
CA LYS A 27 4.76 13.38 0.99
C LYS A 27 4.58 11.90 1.36
N GLY A 28 3.38 11.37 1.08
CA GLY A 28 3.00 9.98 1.35
C GLY A 28 2.18 9.79 2.63
N LEU A 29 2.05 10.82 3.48
CA LEU A 29 0.99 10.90 4.49
C LEU A 29 -0.14 11.79 4.00
N VAL A 30 -1.38 11.39 4.28
CA VAL A 30 -2.61 12.10 3.87
C VAL A 30 -3.51 12.27 5.09
N ASN A 31 -4.01 13.49 5.28
CA ASN A 31 -5.04 13.76 6.27
C ASN A 31 -6.43 13.59 5.62
N ILE A 32 -7.21 12.65 6.12
CA ILE A 32 -8.57 12.39 5.67
C ILE A 32 -9.50 12.51 6.88
N LYS A 33 -10.34 13.54 6.90
CA LYS A 33 -11.30 13.80 7.97
C LYS A 33 -10.65 13.81 9.38
N GLY A 34 -9.46 14.43 9.50
CA GLY A 34 -8.73 14.59 10.77
C GLY A 34 -7.88 13.40 11.19
N LYS A 35 -7.84 12.31 10.39
CA LYS A 35 -6.98 11.14 10.64
C LYS A 35 -5.86 11.08 9.61
N ILE A 36 -4.68 10.66 10.06
CA ILE A 36 -3.49 10.54 9.19
C ILE A 36 -3.38 9.10 8.68
N TYR A 37 -3.30 8.95 7.36
CA TYR A 37 -3.12 7.69 6.67
C TYR A 37 -1.84 7.71 5.84
N SER A 38 -1.09 6.63 5.86
CA SER A 38 0.04 6.43 4.93
C SER A 38 -0.47 5.83 3.62
N THR A 39 0.10 6.31 2.50
CA THR A 39 -0.11 5.68 1.20
C THR A 39 0.61 4.33 1.14
N VAL A 40 0.13 3.42 0.29
CA VAL A 40 0.79 2.14 0.01
C VAL A 40 2.18 2.38 -0.59
N GLY A 41 2.30 3.40 -1.47
CA GLY A 41 3.56 3.81 -2.06
C GLY A 41 4.60 4.19 -1.00
N LEU A 42 4.23 4.98 0.01
CA LEU A 42 5.13 5.31 1.13
C LEU A 42 5.57 4.04 1.88
N ARG A 43 4.61 3.17 2.24
CA ARG A 43 4.89 1.94 3.01
C ARG A 43 5.92 1.06 2.30
N ILE A 44 5.70 0.75 1.01
CA ILE A 44 6.61 -0.12 0.26
C ILE A 44 7.95 0.54 -0.06
N THR A 45 7.97 1.85 -0.31
CA THR A 45 9.22 2.59 -0.53
C THR A 45 10.09 2.53 0.72
N LYS A 46 9.55 2.86 1.90
CA LYS A 46 10.31 2.82 3.15
C LYS A 46 10.80 1.40 3.51
N LEU A 47 10.01 0.38 3.19
CA LEU A 47 10.42 -1.01 3.35
C LEU A 47 11.62 -1.33 2.44
N ARG A 48 11.56 -0.94 1.17
CA ARG A 48 12.64 -1.15 0.20
C ARG A 48 13.88 -0.32 0.48
N ASP A 49 13.74 0.89 1.03
CA ASP A 49 14.88 1.72 1.46
C ASP A 49 15.78 0.98 2.48
N GLN A 50 15.20 0.15 3.36
CA GLN A 50 15.94 -0.58 4.38
C GLN A 50 16.42 -1.97 3.94
N PHE A 51 15.65 -2.65 3.11
CA PHE A 51 15.92 -4.04 2.75
C PHE A 51 16.37 -4.24 1.29
N GLY A 52 16.23 -3.22 0.45
CA GLY A 52 16.60 -3.28 -0.96
C GLY A 52 15.89 -4.40 -1.70
N ILE A 53 16.66 -5.12 -2.52
CA ILE A 53 16.18 -6.25 -3.33
C ILE A 53 15.89 -7.52 -2.50
N ALA A 54 16.30 -7.54 -1.23
CA ALA A 54 15.96 -8.66 -0.35
C ALA A 54 14.45 -8.76 -0.09
N ILE A 55 13.70 -7.66 -0.21
CA ILE A 55 12.23 -7.72 -0.16
C ILE A 55 11.66 -8.01 -1.54
N SER A 56 10.84 -9.04 -1.64
CA SER A 56 10.04 -9.35 -2.81
C SER A 56 8.55 -9.43 -2.48
N THR A 57 7.72 -9.06 -3.46
CA THR A 57 6.27 -9.14 -3.38
C THR A 57 5.76 -10.12 -4.43
N GLU A 58 4.75 -10.91 -4.06
CA GLU A 58 4.07 -11.86 -4.93
C GLU A 58 2.58 -11.59 -4.87
N PHE A 59 1.95 -11.47 -6.04
CA PHE A 59 0.50 -11.32 -6.13
C PHE A 59 -0.13 -12.59 -6.66
N ILE A 60 -1.16 -13.07 -5.96
CA ILE A 60 -1.95 -14.23 -6.33
C ILE A 60 -3.37 -13.76 -6.57
N VAL A 61 -3.88 -13.96 -7.77
CA VAL A 61 -5.27 -13.68 -8.13
C VAL A 61 -6.09 -14.92 -7.80
N HIS A 62 -6.87 -14.86 -6.73
CA HIS A 62 -7.73 -15.96 -6.29
C HIS A 62 -9.06 -16.00 -7.07
N GLU A 63 -9.55 -14.83 -7.45
CA GLU A 63 -10.80 -14.71 -8.23
C GLU A 63 -10.69 -13.49 -9.17
N ASN A 64 -11.14 -13.68 -10.40
CA ASN A 64 -11.26 -12.63 -11.40
C ASN A 64 -12.44 -12.95 -12.32
N THR A 65 -13.62 -12.56 -11.88
CA THR A 65 -14.89 -12.76 -12.59
C THR A 65 -15.47 -11.42 -13.06
N ASP A 66 -16.58 -11.45 -13.77
CA ASP A 66 -17.30 -10.24 -14.15
C ASP A 66 -17.88 -9.49 -12.94
N ASP A 67 -18.08 -10.19 -11.82
CA ASP A 67 -18.68 -9.64 -10.61
C ASP A 67 -17.65 -9.07 -9.64
N LYS A 68 -16.50 -9.75 -9.48
CA LYS A 68 -15.51 -9.36 -8.49
C LYS A 68 -14.09 -9.83 -8.80
N VAL A 69 -13.15 -9.19 -8.12
CA VAL A 69 -11.73 -9.55 -8.08
C VAL A 69 -11.30 -9.77 -6.65
N MET A 70 -10.53 -10.83 -6.39
CA MET A 70 -9.85 -11.09 -5.12
C MET A 70 -8.37 -11.34 -5.36
N VAL A 71 -7.52 -10.58 -4.68
CA VAL A 71 -6.06 -10.66 -4.78
C VAL A 71 -5.45 -10.82 -3.40
N GLU A 72 -4.47 -11.70 -3.30
CA GLU A 72 -3.53 -11.79 -2.18
C GLU A 72 -2.19 -11.21 -2.58
N CYS A 73 -1.59 -10.44 -1.69
CA CYS A 73 -0.18 -10.03 -1.77
C CYS A 73 0.60 -10.72 -0.66
N LYS A 74 1.72 -11.37 -1.00
CA LYS A 74 2.68 -11.91 -0.04
C LYS A 74 3.97 -11.12 -0.09
N ILE A 75 4.51 -10.79 1.08
CA ILE A 75 5.82 -10.17 1.23
C ILE A 75 6.80 -11.24 1.73
N HIS A 76 7.95 -11.31 1.09
CA HIS A 76 9.00 -12.26 1.42
C HIS A 76 10.34 -11.55 1.61
N LEU A 77 11.18 -12.13 2.47
CA LEU A 77 12.59 -11.83 2.57
C LEU A 77 13.37 -12.91 1.84
N ASN A 78 14.14 -12.51 0.83
CA ASN A 78 15.02 -13.40 0.07
C ASN A 78 16.36 -13.49 0.81
N GLY A 79 16.67 -14.65 1.37
CA GLY A 79 17.99 -14.98 1.91
C GLY A 79 18.82 -15.74 0.88
N GLU A 80 20.08 -16.02 1.23
CA GLU A 80 21.00 -16.74 0.33
C GLU A 80 20.52 -18.17 0.01
N GLU A 81 19.98 -18.88 1.01
CA GLU A 81 19.57 -20.27 0.84
C GLU A 81 18.06 -20.44 0.61
N LYS A 82 17.24 -19.54 1.14
CA LYS A 82 15.77 -19.66 1.01
C LYS A 82 15.04 -18.33 1.10
N ARG A 83 13.90 -18.31 0.44
CA ARG A 83 12.90 -17.25 0.53
C ARG A 83 12.04 -17.47 1.77
N GLN A 84 11.93 -16.45 2.62
CA GLN A 84 11.14 -16.50 3.84
C GLN A 84 9.88 -15.67 3.71
N PHE A 85 8.73 -16.27 4.02
CA PHE A 85 7.46 -15.56 4.14
C PHE A 85 7.48 -14.64 5.36
N LEU A 86 7.04 -13.40 5.19
CA LEU A 86 6.96 -12.39 6.24
C LEU A 86 5.53 -12.01 6.59
N SER A 87 4.72 -11.71 5.59
CA SER A 87 3.36 -11.21 5.77
C SER A 87 2.55 -11.36 4.51
N ASN A 88 1.22 -11.37 4.65
CA ASN A 88 0.31 -11.27 3.52
C ASN A 88 -0.82 -10.26 3.79
N GLY A 89 -1.52 -9.90 2.72
CA GLY A 89 -2.73 -9.09 2.76
C GLY A 89 -3.67 -9.51 1.64
N PHE A 90 -4.95 -9.49 1.92
CA PHE A 90 -6.01 -9.79 0.97
C PHE A 90 -6.82 -8.54 0.65
N ALA A 91 -7.28 -8.44 -0.60
CA ALA A 91 -8.26 -7.45 -1.02
C ALA A 91 -9.29 -8.06 -1.95
N GLU A 92 -10.54 -7.69 -1.76
CA GLU A 92 -11.65 -8.01 -2.65
C GLU A 92 -12.29 -6.71 -3.12
N LYS A 93 -12.65 -6.63 -4.38
CA LYS A 93 -13.42 -5.53 -4.96
C LYS A 93 -14.49 -6.07 -5.88
N LYS A 94 -15.74 -5.68 -5.63
CA LYS A 94 -16.83 -5.91 -6.57
C LYS A 94 -16.64 -5.02 -7.80
N ARG A 95 -16.86 -5.57 -8.99
CA ARG A 95 -16.91 -4.81 -10.23
C ARG A 95 -18.24 -4.07 -10.28
N SER A 96 -18.27 -2.85 -9.77
CA SER A 96 -19.47 -2.01 -9.79
C SER A 96 -19.69 -1.41 -11.19
N LEU A 97 -20.87 -0.79 -11.39
CA LEU A 97 -21.20 -0.07 -12.63
C LEU A 97 -20.32 1.15 -12.91
N ASN A 98 -19.46 1.54 -11.98
CA ASN A 98 -18.48 2.62 -12.16
C ASN A 98 -17.37 2.15 -13.12
N PHE A 99 -17.07 2.95 -14.15
CA PHE A 99 -16.07 2.66 -15.17
C PHE A 99 -14.70 2.30 -14.59
N ILE A 100 -14.24 3.02 -13.55
CA ILE A 100 -12.93 2.78 -12.93
C ILE A 100 -12.88 1.42 -12.24
N THR A 101 -13.90 1.06 -11.47
CA THR A 101 -13.93 -0.24 -10.77
C THR A 101 -14.16 -1.40 -11.73
N LYS A 102 -14.79 -1.16 -12.87
CA LYS A 102 -14.97 -2.17 -13.91
C LYS A 102 -13.65 -2.52 -14.60
N THR A 103 -12.81 -1.52 -14.89
CA THR A 103 -11.58 -1.69 -15.69
C THR A 103 -10.34 -1.90 -14.82
N ALA A 104 -10.21 -1.22 -13.67
CA ALA A 104 -9.02 -1.20 -12.82
C ALA A 104 -9.20 -1.96 -11.49
N ALA A 105 -10.12 -2.93 -11.44
CA ALA A 105 -10.39 -3.67 -10.21
C ALA A 105 -9.20 -4.49 -9.74
N ILE A 106 -8.42 -5.08 -10.66
CA ILE A 106 -7.22 -5.87 -10.33
C ILE A 106 -6.16 -4.95 -9.70
N GLU A 107 -5.84 -3.84 -10.33
CA GLU A 107 -4.83 -2.88 -9.87
C GLU A 107 -5.20 -2.31 -8.49
N PHE A 108 -6.49 -2.02 -8.29
CA PHE A 108 -6.98 -1.58 -6.99
C PHE A 108 -6.79 -2.66 -5.92
N CYS A 109 -7.16 -3.92 -6.22
CA CYS A 109 -6.96 -5.03 -5.29
C CYS A 109 -5.48 -5.30 -5.01
N GLN A 110 -4.60 -5.23 -6.02
CA GLN A 110 -3.16 -5.38 -5.83
C GLN A 110 -2.61 -4.30 -4.89
N THR A 111 -2.96 -3.04 -5.10
CA THR A 111 -2.54 -1.92 -4.24
C THR A 111 -3.03 -2.11 -2.81
N THR A 112 -4.32 -2.42 -2.63
CA THR A 112 -4.92 -2.63 -1.30
C THR A 112 -4.31 -3.84 -0.59
N ALA A 113 -4.13 -4.96 -1.29
CA ALA A 113 -3.52 -6.18 -0.72
C ALA A 113 -2.07 -5.93 -0.28
N LEU A 114 -1.28 -5.19 -1.07
CA LEU A 114 0.07 -4.77 -0.70
C LEU A 114 0.07 -3.86 0.54
N GLY A 115 -0.84 -2.89 0.61
CA GLY A 115 -0.99 -2.01 1.77
C GLY A 115 -1.27 -2.79 3.05
N ARG A 116 -2.15 -3.78 2.99
CA ARG A 116 -2.48 -4.68 4.11
C ARG A 116 -1.32 -5.61 4.48
N ALA A 117 -0.59 -6.14 3.50
CA ALA A 117 0.62 -6.92 3.77
C ALA A 117 1.69 -6.09 4.49
N CYS A 118 1.91 -4.84 4.10
CA CYS A 118 2.77 -3.91 4.82
C CYS A 118 2.26 -3.64 6.25
N ALA A 119 0.96 -3.45 6.42
CA ALA A 119 0.35 -3.26 7.74
C ALA A 119 0.52 -4.48 8.65
N GLY A 120 0.51 -5.70 8.10
CA GLY A 120 0.83 -6.95 8.82
C GLY A 120 2.24 -6.98 9.40
N LEU A 121 3.18 -6.21 8.84
CA LEU A 121 4.52 -5.97 9.40
C LEU A 121 4.55 -4.81 10.42
N GLY A 122 3.40 -4.19 10.70
CA GLY A 122 3.30 -3.01 11.55
C GLY A 122 3.76 -1.71 10.88
N ILE A 123 3.82 -1.68 9.55
CA ILE A 123 4.14 -0.48 8.76
C ILE A 123 2.83 0.30 8.53
N ILE A 124 2.48 1.09 9.52
CA ILE A 124 1.24 1.87 9.60
C ILE A 124 1.52 3.30 10.06
N SER A 125 0.56 4.20 9.89
CA SER A 125 0.61 5.57 10.41
C SER A 125 -0.51 5.80 11.42
N ASP A 126 -0.20 6.47 12.52
CA ASP A 126 -1.18 6.88 13.55
C ASP A 126 -2.17 5.77 13.95
N HIS A 127 -1.65 4.53 14.12
CA HIS A 127 -2.43 3.31 14.41
C HIS A 127 -3.49 2.94 13.37
N ASN A 128 -3.47 3.54 12.17
CA ASN A 128 -4.39 3.22 11.10
C ASN A 128 -3.85 2.09 10.21
N ILE A 129 -4.49 0.93 10.26
CA ILE A 129 -4.15 -0.23 9.41
C ILE A 129 -4.47 0.06 7.94
N ALA A 130 -5.63 0.67 7.67
CA ALA A 130 -6.02 1.04 6.32
C ALA A 130 -5.02 2.03 5.71
N SER A 131 -4.81 1.93 4.40
CA SER A 131 -4.03 2.91 3.64
C SER A 131 -4.92 4.08 3.19
N ALA A 132 -4.30 5.16 2.73
CA ALA A 132 -5.04 6.28 2.15
C ALA A 132 -5.90 5.85 0.96
N GLU A 133 -5.38 4.95 0.12
CA GLU A 133 -6.07 4.41 -1.05
C GLU A 133 -7.32 3.61 -0.67
N GLU A 134 -7.27 2.84 0.42
CA GLU A 134 -8.44 2.09 0.93
C GLU A 134 -9.54 3.04 1.38
N ILE A 135 -9.19 4.11 2.09
CA ILE A 135 -10.17 5.09 2.57
C ILE A 135 -10.79 5.86 1.40
N TYR A 136 -9.98 6.30 0.41
CA TYR A 136 -10.51 6.95 -0.80
C TYR A 136 -11.40 6.02 -1.62
N GLY A 137 -11.06 4.73 -1.70
CA GLY A 137 -11.87 3.75 -2.40
C GLY A 137 -13.17 3.35 -1.69
N ALA A 138 -13.30 3.65 -0.39
CA ALA A 138 -14.48 3.38 0.42
C ALA A 138 -15.45 4.58 0.51
N THR A 139 -14.96 5.81 0.21
CA THR A 139 -15.82 7.01 0.17
C THR A 139 -16.57 7.06 -1.15
N ASP A 140 -17.87 7.36 -1.12
CA ASP A 140 -18.65 7.64 -2.31
C ASP A 140 -18.07 8.84 -3.08
N ASP A 141 -18.28 8.87 -4.40
CA ASP A 141 -17.76 9.91 -5.30
C ASP A 141 -18.14 11.36 -4.91
N SER A 142 -19.14 11.56 -4.04
CA SER A 142 -19.55 12.85 -3.50
C SER A 142 -18.54 13.53 -2.56
N ASP A 143 -17.62 12.76 -1.97
CA ASP A 143 -16.68 13.24 -0.94
C ASP A 143 -15.24 13.45 -1.47
N LYS A 144 -15.00 13.29 -2.77
CA LYS A 144 -13.67 13.55 -3.36
C LYS A 144 -13.41 15.06 -3.35
N PRO A 145 -12.28 15.51 -2.77
CA PRO A 145 -11.89 16.91 -2.88
C PRO A 145 -11.79 17.27 -4.36
N ASN A 146 -12.49 18.35 -4.75
CA ASN A 146 -12.55 18.86 -6.10
C ASN A 146 -11.19 19.48 -6.48
N ASN A 147 -10.19 18.64 -6.71
CA ASN A 147 -8.86 19.04 -7.15
C ASN A 147 -8.91 19.36 -8.65
N LYS A 148 -9.68 20.39 -9.02
CA LYS A 148 -9.52 21.08 -10.29
C LYS A 148 -8.19 21.85 -10.21
N THR A 149 -7.09 21.16 -10.37
CA THR A 149 -5.86 21.80 -10.81
C THR A 149 -6.16 22.38 -12.18
N LYS A 150 -6.37 23.69 -12.26
CA LYS A 150 -6.41 24.43 -13.52
C LYS A 150 -5.04 24.17 -14.19
N ILE A 151 -5.05 23.30 -15.21
CA ILE A 151 -3.97 23.27 -16.19
C ILE A 151 -4.06 24.61 -16.88
N GLY A 152 -3.12 25.50 -16.59
CA GLY A 152 -2.98 26.77 -17.28
C GLY A 152 -2.72 26.47 -18.75
N VAL A 153 -3.65 26.90 -19.59
CA VAL A 153 -3.43 26.99 -21.03
C VAL A 153 -2.32 28.03 -21.20
N ILE A 154 -1.16 27.59 -21.67
CA ILE A 154 -0.12 28.50 -22.16
C ILE A 154 -0.64 28.95 -23.53
N GLU A 155 -1.14 30.18 -23.57
CA GLU A 155 -1.37 30.87 -24.85
C GLU A 155 -0.01 31.24 -25.41
N ASP A 156 0.35 30.70 -26.57
CA ASP A 156 1.47 31.09 -27.37
C ASP A 156 1.27 32.54 -27.86
N VAL A 157 2.27 33.37 -27.59
CA VAL A 157 2.48 34.66 -28.25
C VAL A 157 3.68 34.54 -29.18
#